data_1c613b085521faa7f9b253a9e84154fc
#
_entry.id   1c613b085521faa7f9b253a9e84154fc
#
_cell.length_a   1.000
_cell.length_b   1.000
_cell.length_c   1.000
_cell.angle_alpha   90.00
_cell.angle_beta   90.00
_cell.angle_gamma   90.00
#
_symmetry.space_group_name_H-M   'P 1'
#
loop_
_entity.id
_entity.type
_entity.pdbx_description
1 polymer ?
#
loop_
_entity_poly.entity_id
_entity_poly.type
_entity_poly.pdbx_seq_one_letter_code
_entity_poly.pdbx_strand_id
1 'polypeptide(L)'
;MKKLLFFFALCAFLLCGCSESSTNFSSGLQKSNFFAMDTSIEFNIYGDASLLKEAQNVLTDLESEVSVTDPDSEIYKINQDGTGTLTGNAGNLMQEALEMCRRTDGALDISVYPIVRAWGFTTEEYQVPEETEIESLLPLVDYTKIQYDTATGNVSIPKGMTIDLGSIAKGYGGQLAAQLLREKGVTSALLNLGGNVQTIGSKPDGSPWQVGIQDPTGDTPMMVLSVSDQAVITSGGYERYFEQDGKTYWHIMDPSTGHPADSGLCSVTVVGKDGGICDALSTSLFVMGLEK
;
A
#
# COMPACT_ATOMS: atom_id res chain seq x y z
N MET A 1 -84.99 11.85 41.73
CA MET A 1 -83.69 11.58 42.33
C MET A 1 -82.91 10.72 41.33
N LYS A 2 -82.09 11.36 40.49
CA LYS A 2 -81.26 10.65 39.48
C LYS A 2 -79.80 10.69 39.95
N LYS A 3 -79.21 9.51 40.17
CA LYS A 3 -77.80 9.41 40.48
C LYS A 3 -76.99 9.44 39.20
N LEU A 4 -76.02 10.38 39.07
CA LEU A 4 -75.09 10.52 37.98
C LEU A 4 -73.80 9.74 38.32
N LEU A 5 -73.49 8.70 37.58
CA LEU A 5 -72.22 7.96 37.68
C LEU A 5 -71.17 8.63 36.77
N PHE A 6 -70.11 9.12 37.41
CA PHE A 6 -68.91 9.58 36.65
C PHE A 6 -68.01 8.40 36.40
N PHE A 7 -67.76 8.13 35.12
CA PHE A 7 -66.71 7.17 34.63
C PHE A 7 -65.39 7.90 34.48
N PHE A 8 -64.43 7.58 35.30
CA PHE A 8 -63.04 8.04 35.10
C PHE A 8 -62.35 7.09 34.15
N ALA A 9 -62.00 7.55 32.91
CA ALA A 9 -61.19 6.83 31.98
C ALA A 9 -59.71 7.13 32.31
N LEU A 10 -58.99 6.15 32.79
CA LEU A 10 -57.54 6.20 33.04
C LEU A 10 -56.79 5.92 31.74
N CYS A 11 -56.32 6.98 31.05
CA CYS A 11 -55.41 6.83 29.90
C CYS A 11 -54.01 6.51 30.40
N ALA A 12 -53.61 5.24 30.32
CA ALA A 12 -52.22 4.83 30.48
C ALA A 12 -51.40 5.23 29.24
N PHE A 13 -50.59 6.27 29.36
CA PHE A 13 -49.56 6.60 28.38
C PHE A 13 -48.39 5.59 28.54
N LEU A 14 -48.32 4.65 27.61
CA LEU A 14 -47.13 3.82 27.40
C LEU A 14 -46.07 4.73 26.74
N LEU A 15 -45.17 5.29 27.54
CA LEU A 15 -43.93 5.85 27.07
C LEU A 15 -43.02 4.71 26.59
N CYS A 16 -43.07 4.42 25.28
CA CYS A 16 -42.08 3.61 24.65
C CYS A 16 -40.79 4.46 24.55
N GLY A 17 -39.96 4.35 25.58
CA GLY A 17 -38.62 4.92 25.57
C GLY A 17 -37.78 4.14 24.56
N CYS A 18 -37.61 4.67 23.33
CA CYS A 18 -36.50 4.27 22.51
C CYS A 18 -35.22 4.71 23.23
N SER A 19 -34.56 3.75 23.85
CA SER A 19 -33.18 3.90 24.28
C SER A 19 -32.34 3.93 22.98
N GLU A 20 -32.12 5.11 22.45
CA GLU A 20 -30.99 5.31 21.55
C GLU A 20 -29.72 5.03 22.37
N SER A 21 -29.10 3.89 22.11
CA SER A 21 -27.73 3.64 22.54
C SER A 21 -26.85 4.63 21.77
N SER A 22 -26.70 5.84 22.31
CA SER A 22 -25.63 6.73 21.91
C SER A 22 -24.33 6.05 22.34
N THR A 23 -23.74 5.26 21.43
CA THR A 23 -22.34 4.94 21.51
C THR A 23 -21.59 6.28 21.46
N ASN A 24 -21.11 6.72 22.62
CA ASN A 24 -20.17 7.84 22.68
C ASN A 24 -18.90 7.40 21.95
N PHE A 25 -18.86 7.58 20.64
CA PHE A 25 -17.62 7.53 19.88
C PHE A 25 -16.71 8.63 20.44
N SER A 26 -15.56 8.25 20.95
CA SER A 26 -14.49 9.21 21.28
C SER A 26 -14.18 9.97 20.00
N SER A 27 -14.67 11.21 19.89
CA SER A 27 -14.47 12.07 18.71
C SER A 27 -13.04 12.63 18.61
N GLY A 28 -12.13 12.15 19.47
CA GLY A 28 -10.75 12.59 19.52
C GLY A 28 -9.85 11.86 18.52
N LEU A 29 -8.68 12.45 18.31
CA LEU A 29 -7.61 11.83 17.50
C LEU A 29 -7.10 10.55 18.20
N GLN A 30 -7.16 9.44 17.50
CA GLN A 30 -6.59 8.16 17.91
C GLN A 30 -5.35 7.89 17.06
N LYS A 31 -4.31 7.32 17.68
CA LYS A 31 -3.03 7.04 17.02
C LYS A 31 -2.57 5.62 17.25
N SER A 32 -1.92 5.05 16.24
CA SER A 32 -1.22 3.77 16.35
C SER A 32 0.07 3.83 15.57
N ASN A 33 1.15 3.26 16.14
CA ASN A 33 2.42 3.04 15.45
C ASN A 33 2.76 1.56 15.54
N PHE A 34 3.14 0.97 14.42
CA PHE A 34 3.51 -0.44 14.33
C PHE A 34 4.45 -0.66 13.14
N PHE A 35 5.03 -1.85 13.05
CA PHE A 35 5.89 -2.25 11.94
C PHE A 35 5.17 -3.32 11.12
N ALA A 36 5.05 -3.12 9.82
CA ALA A 36 4.55 -4.06 8.83
C ALA A 36 5.03 -3.65 7.43
N MET A 37 5.01 -4.56 6.46
CA MET A 37 5.43 -4.31 5.07
C MET A 37 6.84 -3.70 4.98
N ASP A 38 7.73 -4.16 5.86
CA ASP A 38 9.13 -3.75 5.97
C ASP A 38 9.31 -2.24 6.24
N THR A 39 8.35 -1.63 6.96
CA THR A 39 8.41 -0.20 7.29
C THR A 39 7.69 0.15 8.59
N SER A 40 8.00 1.34 9.13
CA SER A 40 7.24 1.93 10.23
C SER A 40 5.95 2.57 9.71
N ILE A 41 4.83 2.21 10.32
CA ILE A 41 3.50 2.67 9.92
C ILE A 41 2.89 3.49 11.06
N GLU A 42 2.32 4.64 10.71
CA GLU A 42 1.59 5.51 11.62
C GLU A 42 0.16 5.73 11.12
N PHE A 43 -0.82 5.40 11.95
CA PHE A 43 -2.23 5.72 11.73
C PHE A 43 -2.72 6.81 12.68
N ASN A 44 -3.33 7.84 12.11
CA ASN A 44 -3.98 8.93 12.80
C ASN A 44 -5.44 8.98 12.33
N ILE A 45 -6.40 8.58 13.19
CA ILE A 45 -7.82 8.57 12.83
C ILE A 45 -8.64 9.40 13.83
N TYR A 46 -9.69 10.04 13.35
CA TYR A 46 -10.74 10.61 14.18
C TYR A 46 -11.92 9.65 14.19
N GLY A 47 -12.04 8.85 15.26
CA GLY A 47 -13.02 7.77 15.33
C GLY A 47 -12.82 6.86 16.54
N ASP A 48 -13.36 5.66 16.47
CA ASP A 48 -13.19 4.64 17.50
C ASP A 48 -11.78 4.04 17.47
N ALA A 49 -11.11 3.99 18.62
CA ALA A 49 -9.76 3.44 18.76
C ALA A 49 -9.66 1.95 18.35
N SER A 50 -10.76 1.18 18.47
CA SER A 50 -10.78 -0.23 18.05
C SER A 50 -10.52 -0.41 16.56
N LEU A 51 -10.89 0.57 15.74
CA LEU A 51 -10.69 0.56 14.29
C LEU A 51 -9.22 0.60 13.88
N LEU A 52 -8.34 1.12 14.73
CA LEU A 52 -6.90 1.09 14.48
C LEU A 52 -6.39 -0.34 14.32
N LYS A 53 -6.86 -1.26 15.20
CA LYS A 53 -6.45 -2.65 15.12
C LYS A 53 -7.04 -3.36 13.89
N GLU A 54 -8.29 -3.05 13.52
CA GLU A 54 -8.91 -3.60 12.32
C GLU A 54 -8.15 -3.15 11.07
N ALA A 55 -7.82 -1.86 10.96
CA ALA A 55 -7.05 -1.32 9.85
C ALA A 55 -5.61 -1.86 9.80
N GLN A 56 -4.97 -2.08 10.97
CA GLN A 56 -3.67 -2.75 11.05
C GLN A 56 -3.74 -4.18 10.52
N ASN A 57 -4.78 -4.94 10.89
CA ASN A 57 -4.93 -6.33 10.45
C ASN A 57 -5.03 -6.42 8.93
N VAL A 58 -5.69 -5.47 8.26
CA VAL A 58 -5.75 -5.42 6.78
C VAL A 58 -4.35 -5.46 6.16
N LEU A 59 -3.40 -4.72 6.73
CA LEU A 59 -2.02 -4.67 6.23
C LEU A 59 -1.25 -5.95 6.55
N THR A 60 -1.35 -6.43 7.79
CA THR A 60 -0.65 -7.65 8.20
C THR A 60 -1.18 -8.90 7.49
N ASP A 61 -2.48 -8.95 7.22
CA ASP A 61 -3.09 -10.04 6.45
C ASP A 61 -2.60 -10.00 5.00
N LEU A 62 -2.62 -8.81 4.35
CA LEU A 62 -2.09 -8.66 2.99
C LEU A 62 -0.59 -9.03 2.93
N GLU A 63 0.23 -8.55 3.88
CA GLU A 63 1.66 -8.88 3.95
C GLU A 63 1.89 -10.38 4.05
N SER A 64 1.11 -11.09 4.89
CA SER A 64 1.22 -12.54 5.05
C SER A 64 0.90 -13.32 3.78
N GLU A 65 0.06 -12.76 2.88
CA GLU A 65 -0.29 -13.39 1.61
C GLU A 65 0.75 -13.12 0.51
N VAL A 66 1.40 -11.93 0.54
CA VAL A 66 2.22 -11.44 -0.59
C VAL A 66 3.71 -11.31 -0.29
N SER A 67 4.17 -11.62 0.90
CA SER A 67 5.58 -11.58 1.26
C SER A 67 6.41 -12.52 0.39
N VAL A 68 7.56 -12.03 -0.09
CA VAL A 68 8.52 -12.83 -0.88
C VAL A 68 9.51 -13.57 0.02
N THR A 69 9.53 -13.28 1.33
CA THR A 69 10.47 -13.84 2.31
C THR A 69 9.82 -14.77 3.33
N ASP A 70 8.50 -14.69 3.52
CA ASP A 70 7.75 -15.57 4.42
C ASP A 70 7.39 -16.88 3.71
N PRO A 71 7.89 -18.05 4.17
CA PRO A 71 7.59 -19.35 3.57
C PRO A 71 6.11 -19.73 3.57
N ASP A 72 5.31 -19.12 4.44
CA ASP A 72 3.87 -19.39 4.53
C ASP A 72 3.05 -18.54 3.54
N SER A 73 3.65 -17.50 2.93
CA SER A 73 3.03 -16.64 1.93
C SER A 73 2.75 -17.38 0.62
N GLU A 74 1.65 -17.02 -0.04
CA GLU A 74 1.31 -17.58 -1.35
C GLU A 74 2.30 -17.13 -2.45
N ILE A 75 2.79 -15.88 -2.41
CA ILE A 75 3.81 -15.40 -3.37
C ILE A 75 5.13 -16.15 -3.18
N TYR A 76 5.56 -16.41 -1.94
CA TYR A 76 6.76 -17.22 -1.70
C TYR A 76 6.61 -18.63 -2.32
N LYS A 77 5.47 -19.30 -2.08
CA LYS A 77 5.19 -20.64 -2.64
C LYS A 77 5.15 -20.62 -4.17
N ILE A 78 4.49 -19.63 -4.78
CA ILE A 78 4.49 -19.43 -6.23
C ILE A 78 5.92 -19.29 -6.77
N ASN A 79 6.76 -18.52 -6.08
CA ASN A 79 8.16 -18.34 -6.44
C ASN A 79 9.00 -19.64 -6.33
N GLN A 80 8.62 -20.57 -5.45
CA GLN A 80 9.29 -21.88 -5.33
C GLN A 80 8.76 -22.90 -6.36
N ASP A 81 7.43 -22.96 -6.54
CA ASP A 81 6.77 -24.04 -7.27
C ASP A 81 6.46 -23.66 -8.73
N GLY A 82 6.55 -22.37 -9.06
CA GLY A 82 6.17 -21.85 -10.38
C GLY A 82 4.65 -21.74 -10.60
N THR A 83 3.85 -22.18 -9.64
CA THR A 83 2.38 -22.14 -9.70
C THR A 83 1.77 -21.98 -8.32
N GLY A 84 0.55 -21.40 -8.26
CA GLY A 84 -0.20 -21.25 -7.02
C GLY A 84 -1.54 -20.58 -7.27
N THR A 85 -2.19 -20.12 -6.19
CA THR A 85 -3.50 -19.48 -6.28
C THR A 85 -3.53 -18.25 -5.39
N LEU A 86 -3.89 -17.11 -5.97
CA LEU A 86 -4.10 -15.85 -5.27
C LEU A 86 -5.57 -15.46 -5.36
N THR A 87 -6.21 -15.23 -4.23
CA THR A 87 -7.62 -14.82 -4.15
C THR A 87 -7.78 -13.60 -3.24
N GLY A 88 -9.00 -13.05 -3.15
CA GLY A 88 -9.25 -11.91 -2.28
C GLY A 88 -8.37 -10.70 -2.60
N ASN A 89 -7.79 -10.08 -1.58
CA ASN A 89 -6.97 -8.88 -1.73
C ASN A 89 -5.65 -9.14 -2.48
N ALA A 90 -5.00 -10.27 -2.24
CA ALA A 90 -3.78 -10.64 -2.96
C ALA A 90 -4.05 -10.89 -4.45
N GLY A 91 -5.19 -11.53 -4.78
CA GLY A 91 -5.62 -11.72 -6.16
C GLY A 91 -5.94 -10.40 -6.88
N ASN A 92 -6.63 -9.48 -6.21
CA ASN A 92 -6.92 -8.15 -6.75
C ASN A 92 -5.64 -7.34 -6.95
N LEU A 93 -4.71 -7.39 -5.99
CA LEU A 93 -3.40 -6.75 -6.10
C LEU A 93 -2.59 -7.30 -7.29
N MET A 94 -2.57 -8.62 -7.48
CA MET A 94 -1.91 -9.25 -8.65
C MET A 94 -2.51 -8.73 -9.96
N GLN A 95 -3.82 -8.66 -10.07
CA GLN A 95 -4.49 -8.14 -11.25
C GLN A 95 -4.11 -6.69 -11.53
N GLU A 96 -4.14 -5.84 -10.49
CA GLU A 96 -3.77 -4.42 -10.59
C GLU A 96 -2.29 -4.25 -10.97
N ALA A 97 -1.40 -5.04 -10.36
CA ALA A 97 0.03 -5.03 -10.67
C ALA A 97 0.32 -5.38 -12.13
N LEU A 98 -0.29 -6.45 -12.66
CA LEU A 98 -0.15 -6.83 -14.07
C LEU A 98 -0.71 -5.77 -15.02
N GLU A 99 -1.83 -5.13 -14.67
CA GLU A 99 -2.38 -4.01 -15.45
C GLU A 99 -1.42 -2.82 -15.43
N MET A 100 -0.76 -2.52 -14.29
CA MET A 100 0.21 -1.44 -14.22
C MET A 100 1.51 -1.78 -14.98
N CYS A 101 2.00 -3.02 -14.94
CA CYS A 101 3.10 -3.47 -15.80
C CYS A 101 2.79 -3.19 -17.28
N ARG A 102 1.57 -3.54 -17.71
CA ARG A 102 1.12 -3.31 -19.10
C ARG A 102 1.00 -1.82 -19.44
N ARG A 103 0.42 -1.00 -18.54
CA ARG A 103 0.22 0.45 -18.77
C ARG A 103 1.51 1.25 -18.82
N THR A 104 2.54 0.75 -18.16
CA THR A 104 3.87 1.39 -18.09
C THR A 104 4.87 0.79 -19.06
N ASP A 105 4.40 -0.09 -19.96
CA ASP A 105 5.23 -0.78 -20.97
C ASP A 105 6.45 -1.48 -20.34
N GLY A 106 6.24 -2.10 -19.16
CA GLY A 106 7.25 -2.82 -18.41
C GLY A 106 8.24 -1.96 -17.61
N ALA A 107 8.05 -0.64 -17.53
CA ALA A 107 8.84 0.17 -16.58
C ALA A 107 8.55 -0.21 -15.12
N LEU A 108 7.34 -0.65 -14.81
CA LEU A 108 7.02 -1.52 -13.69
C LEU A 108 7.00 -2.95 -14.19
N ASP A 109 7.80 -3.82 -13.61
CA ASP A 109 7.75 -5.26 -13.91
C ASP A 109 7.88 -6.05 -12.61
N ILE A 110 6.80 -6.71 -12.21
CA ILE A 110 6.76 -7.49 -10.95
C ILE A 110 7.63 -8.76 -11.02
N SER A 111 8.14 -9.14 -12.19
CA SER A 111 9.09 -10.24 -12.34
C SER A 111 10.56 -9.82 -12.18
N VAL A 112 10.82 -8.57 -11.81
CA VAL A 112 12.19 -8.04 -11.55
C VAL A 112 12.85 -8.63 -10.31
N TYR A 113 12.14 -9.42 -9.52
CA TYR A 113 12.60 -9.94 -8.23
C TYR A 113 13.92 -10.74 -8.28
N PRO A 114 14.25 -11.55 -9.31
CA PRO A 114 15.57 -12.19 -9.39
C PRO A 114 16.72 -11.17 -9.38
N ILE A 115 16.54 -10.03 -10.04
CA ILE A 115 17.50 -8.93 -10.07
C ILE A 115 17.61 -8.29 -8.67
N VAL A 116 16.47 -7.91 -8.05
CA VAL A 116 16.44 -7.30 -6.70
C VAL A 116 17.18 -8.18 -5.69
N ARG A 117 17.03 -9.50 -5.78
CA ARG A 117 17.74 -10.48 -4.95
C ARG A 117 19.24 -10.51 -5.22
N ALA A 118 19.67 -10.49 -6.48
CA ALA A 118 21.07 -10.51 -6.86
C ALA A 118 21.82 -9.28 -6.29
N TRP A 119 21.15 -8.12 -6.23
CA TRP A 119 21.67 -6.91 -5.58
C TRP A 119 21.61 -6.94 -4.05
N GLY A 120 20.96 -7.95 -3.43
CA GLY A 120 20.89 -8.15 -1.98
C GLY A 120 19.84 -7.33 -1.25
N PHE A 121 18.90 -6.67 -1.94
CA PHE A 121 17.91 -5.79 -1.31
C PHE A 121 16.83 -6.51 -0.50
N THR A 122 16.69 -7.82 -0.65
CA THR A 122 15.75 -8.64 0.14
C THR A 122 16.42 -9.51 1.20
N THR A 123 17.75 -9.58 1.19
CA THR A 123 18.55 -10.37 2.16
C THR A 123 19.38 -9.48 3.08
N GLU A 124 19.45 -8.17 2.80
CA GLU A 124 20.37 -7.21 3.41
C GLU A 124 21.88 -7.58 3.22
N GLU A 125 22.17 -8.57 2.39
CA GLU A 125 23.51 -8.93 1.94
C GLU A 125 23.86 -8.18 0.67
N TYR A 126 23.99 -6.86 0.79
CA TYR A 126 24.19 -5.95 -0.33
C TYR A 126 25.47 -6.23 -1.10
N GLN A 127 25.37 -6.28 -2.41
CA GLN A 127 26.50 -6.46 -3.34
C GLN A 127 26.21 -5.88 -4.71
N VAL A 128 27.28 -5.59 -5.45
CA VAL A 128 27.18 -5.30 -6.90
C VAL A 128 27.36 -6.63 -7.63
N PRO A 129 26.34 -7.17 -8.31
CA PRO A 129 26.46 -8.42 -9.05
C PRO A 129 27.43 -8.28 -10.21
N GLU A 130 28.05 -9.39 -10.62
CA GLU A 130 28.83 -9.44 -11.87
C GLU A 130 27.88 -9.24 -13.08
N GLU A 131 28.36 -8.56 -14.12
CA GLU A 131 27.54 -8.29 -15.32
C GLU A 131 26.99 -9.57 -15.96
N THR A 132 27.79 -10.65 -15.98
CA THR A 132 27.38 -11.97 -16.48
C THR A 132 26.23 -12.59 -15.67
N GLU A 133 26.14 -12.28 -14.37
CA GLU A 133 25.03 -12.70 -13.52
C GLU A 133 23.76 -11.94 -13.93
N ILE A 134 23.83 -10.61 -14.05
CA ILE A 134 22.73 -9.76 -14.50
C ILE A 134 22.23 -10.23 -15.88
N GLU A 135 23.12 -10.39 -16.85
CA GLU A 135 22.79 -10.89 -18.20
C GLU A 135 22.08 -12.26 -18.16
N SER A 136 22.41 -13.13 -17.20
CA SER A 136 21.76 -14.44 -17.04
C SER A 136 20.37 -14.36 -16.45
N LEU A 137 20.08 -13.31 -15.63
CA LEU A 137 18.81 -13.11 -14.94
C LEU A 137 17.81 -12.29 -15.77
N LEU A 138 18.28 -11.36 -16.62
CA LEU A 138 17.40 -10.51 -17.44
C LEU A 138 16.36 -11.28 -18.28
N PRO A 139 16.63 -12.45 -18.88
CA PRO A 139 15.62 -13.22 -19.59
C PRO A 139 14.46 -13.73 -18.72
N LEU A 140 14.61 -13.69 -17.38
CA LEU A 140 13.58 -14.03 -16.40
C LEU A 140 12.68 -12.85 -16.04
N VAL A 141 13.03 -11.63 -16.47
CA VAL A 141 12.27 -10.40 -16.22
C VAL A 141 11.40 -10.13 -17.45
N ASP A 142 10.14 -10.54 -17.37
CA ASP A 142 9.16 -10.36 -18.45
C ASP A 142 7.76 -10.66 -17.91
N TYR A 143 7.05 -9.64 -17.41
CA TYR A 143 5.70 -9.79 -16.86
C TYR A 143 4.70 -10.41 -17.85
N THR A 144 4.94 -10.30 -19.16
CA THR A 144 4.03 -10.85 -20.19
C THR A 144 3.98 -12.37 -20.19
N LYS A 145 4.95 -13.03 -19.55
CA LYS A 145 5.00 -14.48 -19.38
C LYS A 145 4.25 -14.98 -18.14
N ILE A 146 3.83 -14.09 -17.24
CA ILE A 146 3.04 -14.43 -16.09
C ILE A 146 1.61 -14.74 -16.55
N GLN A 147 1.11 -15.92 -16.21
CA GLN A 147 -0.27 -16.30 -16.48
C GLN A 147 -1.07 -16.15 -15.19
N TYR A 148 -2.11 -15.33 -15.21
CA TYR A 148 -3.02 -15.13 -14.10
C TYR A 148 -4.47 -15.24 -14.59
N ASP A 149 -5.21 -16.22 -14.06
CA ASP A 149 -6.63 -16.39 -14.31
C ASP A 149 -7.43 -15.70 -13.21
N THR A 150 -8.01 -14.55 -13.52
CA THR A 150 -8.79 -13.73 -12.58
C THR A 150 -10.05 -14.43 -12.07
N ALA A 151 -10.58 -15.45 -12.80
CA ALA A 151 -11.77 -16.17 -12.38
C ALA A 151 -11.47 -17.24 -11.31
N THR A 152 -10.29 -17.84 -11.38
CA THR A 152 -9.88 -18.92 -10.47
C THR A 152 -8.81 -18.51 -9.48
N GLY A 153 -8.13 -17.38 -9.73
CA GLY A 153 -6.96 -16.93 -8.97
C GLY A 153 -5.67 -17.70 -9.29
N ASN A 154 -5.70 -18.62 -10.26
CA ASN A 154 -4.52 -19.42 -10.59
C ASN A 154 -3.42 -18.56 -11.22
N VAL A 155 -2.21 -18.71 -10.68
CA VAL A 155 -0.97 -18.09 -11.18
C VAL A 155 -0.06 -19.18 -11.70
N SER A 156 0.60 -18.92 -12.84
CA SER A 156 1.71 -19.74 -13.36
C SER A 156 2.80 -18.84 -13.91
N ILE A 157 4.03 -19.11 -13.53
CA ILE A 157 5.22 -18.38 -13.97
C ILE A 157 6.23 -19.36 -14.60
N PRO A 158 7.04 -18.93 -15.59
CA PRO A 158 8.10 -19.76 -16.17
C PRO A 158 9.13 -20.20 -15.13
N LYS A 159 9.75 -21.35 -15.39
CA LYS A 159 10.82 -21.88 -14.54
C LYS A 159 11.96 -20.85 -14.39
N GLY A 160 12.30 -20.56 -13.14
CA GLY A 160 13.37 -19.62 -12.77
C GLY A 160 12.91 -18.18 -12.62
N MET A 161 11.74 -17.81 -13.19
CA MET A 161 11.10 -16.53 -12.89
C MET A 161 10.66 -16.51 -11.44
N THR A 162 10.74 -15.35 -10.80
CA THR A 162 10.14 -15.07 -9.49
C THR A 162 9.51 -13.69 -9.51
N ILE A 163 8.47 -13.47 -8.72
CA ILE A 163 7.68 -12.24 -8.71
C ILE A 163 7.69 -11.59 -7.33
N ASP A 164 7.55 -10.26 -7.33
CA ASP A 164 7.42 -9.42 -6.13
C ASP A 164 6.41 -8.31 -6.39
N LEU A 165 5.48 -8.13 -5.45
CA LEU A 165 4.43 -7.09 -5.50
C LEU A 165 4.78 -5.85 -4.67
N GLY A 166 5.98 -5.76 -4.11
CA GLY A 166 6.41 -4.70 -3.20
C GLY A 166 6.33 -3.28 -3.78
N SER A 167 6.43 -3.14 -5.10
CA SER A 167 6.34 -1.86 -5.82
C SER A 167 4.93 -1.26 -5.90
N ILE A 168 3.91 -1.97 -5.42
CA ILE A 168 2.50 -1.55 -5.43
C ILE A 168 1.80 -1.89 -4.11
N ALA A 169 2.32 -2.85 -3.35
CA ALA A 169 1.63 -3.43 -2.20
C ALA A 169 1.39 -2.43 -1.05
N LYS A 170 2.31 -1.49 -0.81
CA LYS A 170 2.13 -0.50 0.26
C LYS A 170 1.02 0.49 -0.04
N GLY A 171 0.98 1.02 -1.25
CA GLY A 171 -0.08 1.92 -1.69
C GLY A 171 -1.45 1.24 -1.70
N TYR A 172 -1.50 0.02 -2.21
CA TYR A 172 -2.71 -0.81 -2.23
C TYR A 172 -3.19 -1.14 -0.81
N GLY A 173 -2.30 -1.55 0.09
CA GLY A 173 -2.63 -1.83 1.49
C GLY A 173 -3.17 -0.60 2.23
N GLY A 174 -2.54 0.57 2.03
CA GLY A 174 -3.02 1.84 2.56
C GLY A 174 -4.43 2.20 2.07
N GLN A 175 -4.70 1.94 0.80
CA GLN A 175 -6.03 2.11 0.21
C GLN A 175 -7.07 1.17 0.83
N LEU A 176 -6.75 -0.12 1.00
CA LEU A 176 -7.64 -1.09 1.65
C LEU A 176 -7.94 -0.68 3.10
N ALA A 177 -6.93 -0.29 3.87
CA ALA A 177 -7.11 0.19 5.24
C ALA A 177 -8.00 1.44 5.28
N ALA A 178 -7.79 2.39 4.35
CA ALA A 178 -8.63 3.58 4.24
C ALA A 178 -10.06 3.24 3.83
N GLN A 179 -10.26 2.27 2.95
CA GLN A 179 -11.58 1.80 2.55
C GLN A 179 -12.34 1.19 3.75
N LEU A 180 -11.70 0.26 4.49
CA LEU A 180 -12.27 -0.30 5.72
C LEU A 180 -12.72 0.80 6.69
N LEU A 181 -11.84 1.77 6.95
CA LEU A 181 -12.14 2.87 7.87
C LEU A 181 -13.33 3.71 7.39
N ARG A 182 -13.45 4.01 6.10
CA ARG A 182 -14.61 4.71 5.51
C ARG A 182 -15.90 3.90 5.69
N GLU A 183 -15.88 2.60 5.42
CA GLU A 183 -17.02 1.69 5.61
C GLU A 183 -17.49 1.63 7.08
N LYS A 184 -16.56 1.82 8.01
CA LYS A 184 -16.81 1.93 9.47
C LYS A 184 -17.20 3.35 9.91
N GLY A 185 -17.35 4.30 8.99
CA GLY A 185 -17.81 5.66 9.28
C GLY A 185 -16.72 6.67 9.65
N VAL A 186 -15.43 6.34 9.49
CA VAL A 186 -14.34 7.31 9.65
C VAL A 186 -14.34 8.27 8.48
N THR A 187 -14.44 9.56 8.78
CA THR A 187 -14.47 10.65 7.79
C THR A 187 -13.20 11.53 7.79
N SER A 188 -12.30 11.29 8.72
CA SER A 188 -11.06 12.04 8.87
C SER A 188 -9.94 11.14 9.37
N ALA A 189 -8.94 10.88 8.53
CA ALA A 189 -7.75 10.10 8.88
C ALA A 189 -6.54 10.44 8.00
N LEU A 190 -5.35 10.15 8.54
CA LEU A 190 -4.08 10.11 7.82
C LEU A 190 -3.37 8.81 8.17
N LEU A 191 -3.10 8.00 7.17
CA LEU A 191 -2.37 6.73 7.25
C LEU A 191 -1.03 6.94 6.54
N ASN A 192 0.07 6.78 7.28
CA ASN A 192 1.43 6.89 6.73
C ASN A 192 2.12 5.52 6.81
N LEU A 193 2.46 4.96 5.67
CA LEU A 193 3.09 3.66 5.50
C LEU A 193 4.53 3.87 4.96
N GLY A 194 5.44 4.29 5.85
CA GLY A 194 6.83 4.50 5.45
C GLY A 194 7.02 5.57 4.38
N GLY A 195 6.26 6.67 4.45
CA GLY A 195 6.27 7.75 3.44
C GLY A 195 5.14 7.66 2.42
N ASN A 196 4.51 6.51 2.22
CA ASN A 196 3.28 6.38 1.43
C ASN A 196 2.09 6.84 2.29
N VAL A 197 1.55 8.00 2.00
CA VAL A 197 0.47 8.61 2.78
C VAL A 197 -0.87 8.45 2.08
N GLN A 198 -1.87 7.95 2.82
CA GLN A 198 -3.27 7.91 2.39
C GLN A 198 -4.11 8.77 3.34
N THR A 199 -4.91 9.70 2.81
CA THR A 199 -5.83 10.51 3.62
C THR A 199 -7.28 10.11 3.42
N ILE A 200 -8.09 10.28 4.47
CA ILE A 200 -9.56 10.20 4.43
C ILE A 200 -10.09 11.58 4.75
N GLY A 201 -10.84 12.17 3.84
CA GLY A 201 -11.43 13.50 4.01
C GLY A 201 -10.42 14.58 4.43
N SER A 202 -10.91 15.58 5.13
CA SER A 202 -10.14 16.66 5.76
C SER A 202 -10.07 16.47 7.28
N LYS A 203 -9.28 17.30 7.97
CA LYS A 203 -9.32 17.35 9.44
C LYS A 203 -10.71 17.79 9.94
N PRO A 204 -11.05 17.52 11.22
CA PRO A 204 -12.37 17.87 11.76
C PRO A 204 -12.72 19.37 11.74
N ASP A 205 -11.71 20.24 11.70
CA ASP A 205 -11.87 21.68 11.57
C ASP A 205 -12.10 22.16 10.12
N GLY A 206 -12.19 21.21 9.17
CA GLY A 206 -12.35 21.45 7.73
C GLY A 206 -11.04 21.78 7.00
N SER A 207 -9.92 21.93 7.68
CA SER A 207 -8.63 22.17 7.02
C SER A 207 -8.08 20.90 6.37
N PRO A 208 -7.35 21.01 5.24
CA PRO A 208 -6.72 19.86 4.60
C PRO A 208 -5.59 19.29 5.46
N TRP A 209 -5.28 18.02 5.22
CA TRP A 209 -4.08 17.40 5.75
C TRP A 209 -2.84 18.04 5.12
N GLN A 210 -1.78 18.17 5.91
CA GLN A 210 -0.49 18.70 5.45
C GLN A 210 0.49 17.53 5.35
N VAL A 211 0.95 17.22 4.14
CA VAL A 211 1.89 16.13 3.85
C VAL A 211 3.20 16.77 3.36
N GLY A 212 4.27 16.56 4.13
CA GLY A 212 5.61 17.01 3.76
C GLY A 212 6.23 16.06 2.74
N ILE A 213 6.77 16.59 1.65
CA ILE A 213 7.62 15.85 0.71
C ILE A 213 9.07 16.04 1.14
N GLN A 214 9.74 14.93 1.43
CA GLN A 214 11.13 14.95 1.91
C GLN A 214 12.06 15.54 0.86
N ASP A 215 13.01 16.36 1.32
CA ASP A 215 14.15 16.77 0.50
C ASP A 215 15.17 15.62 0.46
N PRO A 216 15.52 15.08 -0.72
CA PRO A 216 16.53 14.03 -0.83
C PRO A 216 17.93 14.41 -0.29
N THR A 217 18.19 15.72 -0.14
CA THR A 217 19.49 16.27 0.25
C THR A 217 19.49 16.98 1.60
N GLY A 218 18.34 17.02 2.29
CA GLY A 218 18.17 17.78 3.51
C GLY A 218 17.24 17.13 4.53
N ASP A 219 17.25 17.67 5.75
CA ASP A 219 16.44 17.15 6.88
C ASP A 219 15.06 17.81 6.98
N THR A 220 14.76 18.78 6.11
CA THR A 220 13.47 19.48 6.11
C THR A 220 12.68 19.17 4.84
N PRO A 221 11.34 19.13 4.90
CA PRO A 221 10.55 18.96 3.69
C PRO A 221 10.86 20.05 2.64
N MET A 222 11.08 19.64 1.38
CA MET A 222 11.26 20.59 0.28
C MET A 222 9.97 21.31 -0.08
N MET A 223 8.82 20.68 0.20
CA MET A 223 7.49 21.26 0.03
C MET A 223 6.49 20.61 0.98
N VAL A 224 5.34 21.26 1.16
CA VAL A 224 4.20 20.73 1.90
C VAL A 224 2.98 20.77 1.00
N LEU A 225 2.35 19.62 0.83
CA LEU A 225 1.10 19.48 0.08
C LEU A 225 -0.09 19.56 1.02
N SER A 226 -1.12 20.35 0.62
CA SER A 226 -2.42 20.40 1.28
C SER A 226 -3.37 19.45 0.55
N VAL A 227 -3.73 18.35 1.19
CA VAL A 227 -4.52 17.27 0.54
C VAL A 227 -5.73 16.88 1.39
N SER A 228 -6.77 16.42 0.71
CA SER A 228 -7.99 15.86 1.32
C SER A 228 -8.46 14.70 0.47
N ASP A 229 -8.66 13.55 1.09
CA ASP A 229 -9.16 12.35 0.43
C ASP A 229 -8.30 11.89 -0.77
N GLN A 230 -6.98 11.91 -0.57
CA GLN A 230 -5.97 11.57 -1.59
C GLN A 230 -4.87 10.70 -1.00
N ALA A 231 -4.21 9.95 -1.88
CA ALA A 231 -2.91 9.35 -1.66
C ALA A 231 -1.80 10.34 -2.09
N VAL A 232 -0.70 10.35 -1.34
CA VAL A 232 0.56 11.03 -1.68
C VAL A 232 1.65 9.99 -1.50
N ILE A 233 2.20 9.50 -2.59
CA ILE A 233 3.11 8.35 -2.59
C ILE A 233 4.40 8.72 -3.30
N THR A 234 5.51 8.44 -2.63
CA THR A 234 6.84 8.78 -3.11
C THR A 234 7.69 7.53 -3.27
N SER A 235 8.32 7.40 -4.43
CA SER A 235 9.44 6.49 -4.65
C SER A 235 10.73 7.30 -4.72
N GLY A 236 11.71 6.96 -3.87
CA GLY A 236 12.98 7.66 -3.78
C GLY A 236 14.17 6.71 -3.64
N GLY A 237 15.24 7.02 -4.36
CA GLY A 237 16.48 6.22 -4.26
C GLY A 237 17.11 6.24 -2.86
N TYR A 238 16.84 7.28 -2.07
CA TYR A 238 17.36 7.47 -0.72
C TYR A 238 16.66 6.63 0.36
N GLU A 239 15.56 5.97 0.05
CA GLU A 239 14.81 5.17 1.04
C GLU A 239 15.50 3.84 1.38
N ARG A 240 16.03 3.15 0.36
CA ARG A 240 16.77 1.90 0.51
C ARG A 240 17.92 1.87 -0.49
N TYR A 241 19.14 2.00 0.00
CA TYR A 241 20.36 2.02 -0.81
C TYR A 241 21.56 1.47 -0.03
N PHE A 242 22.61 1.18 -0.76
CA PHE A 242 23.93 0.93 -0.21
C PHE A 242 25.00 1.65 -1.03
N GLU A 243 26.17 1.81 -0.43
CA GLU A 243 27.31 2.44 -1.10
C GLU A 243 28.45 1.43 -1.25
N GLN A 244 29.02 1.34 -2.45
CA GLN A 244 30.21 0.54 -2.75
C GLN A 244 31.09 1.28 -3.75
N ASP A 245 32.40 1.36 -3.44
CA ASP A 245 33.40 2.02 -4.29
C ASP A 245 33.09 3.48 -4.67
N GLY A 246 32.43 4.21 -3.72
CA GLY A 246 32.04 5.61 -3.91
C GLY A 246 30.84 5.83 -4.83
N LYS A 247 30.11 4.77 -5.16
CA LYS A 247 28.88 4.80 -5.94
C LYS A 247 27.71 4.33 -5.08
N THR A 248 26.55 5.00 -5.20
CA THR A 248 25.31 4.66 -4.53
C THR A 248 24.45 3.77 -5.43
N TYR A 249 23.89 2.73 -4.84
CA TYR A 249 23.01 1.78 -5.49
C TYR A 249 21.71 1.68 -4.70
N TRP A 250 20.57 1.93 -5.32
CA TRP A 250 19.24 1.89 -4.68
C TRP A 250 18.42 0.71 -5.18
N HIS A 251 17.37 0.39 -4.44
CA HIS A 251 16.53 -0.79 -4.66
C HIS A 251 15.59 -0.68 -5.87
N ILE A 252 15.39 0.52 -6.45
CA ILE A 252 14.54 0.70 -7.62
C ILE A 252 15.32 0.30 -8.85
N MET A 253 15.01 -0.90 -9.37
CA MET A 253 15.69 -1.48 -10.52
C MET A 253 15.02 -1.09 -11.83
N ASP A 254 15.82 -0.85 -12.87
CA ASP A 254 15.34 -0.80 -14.25
C ASP A 254 15.20 -2.23 -14.78
N PRO A 255 13.96 -2.71 -15.05
CA PRO A 255 13.73 -4.09 -15.51
C PRO A 255 14.42 -4.40 -16.84
N SER A 256 14.70 -3.37 -17.66
CA SER A 256 15.33 -3.53 -18.98
C SER A 256 16.84 -3.74 -18.93
N THR A 257 17.47 -3.26 -17.87
CA THR A 257 18.94 -3.31 -17.72
C THR A 257 19.40 -4.21 -16.57
N GLY A 258 18.55 -4.45 -15.58
CA GLY A 258 18.90 -5.18 -14.35
C GLY A 258 19.79 -4.38 -13.39
N HIS A 259 19.95 -3.08 -13.61
CA HIS A 259 20.66 -2.15 -12.75
C HIS A 259 19.72 -1.22 -11.98
N PRO A 260 20.17 -0.59 -10.87
CA PRO A 260 19.44 0.54 -10.30
C PRO A 260 19.13 1.59 -11.36
N ALA A 261 17.87 2.04 -11.41
CA ALA A 261 17.39 2.98 -12.42
C ALA A 261 18.19 4.28 -12.39
N ASP A 262 18.82 4.67 -13.48
CA ASP A 262 19.61 5.90 -13.64
C ASP A 262 18.88 6.87 -14.57
N SER A 263 17.74 7.36 -14.11
CA SER A 263 16.85 8.23 -14.88
C SER A 263 17.11 9.74 -14.66
N GLY A 264 18.08 10.07 -13.81
CA GLY A 264 18.38 11.45 -13.41
C GLY A 264 17.41 12.00 -12.35
N LEU A 265 16.47 11.16 -11.83
CA LEU A 265 15.54 11.53 -10.76
C LEU A 265 16.03 11.01 -9.41
N CYS A 266 15.91 11.84 -8.35
CA CYS A 266 16.19 11.42 -6.98
C CYS A 266 14.93 10.85 -6.30
N SER A 267 13.76 11.38 -6.65
CA SER A 267 12.46 10.90 -6.17
C SER A 267 11.34 11.30 -7.11
N VAL A 268 10.23 10.58 -7.02
CA VAL A 268 8.97 10.86 -7.71
C VAL A 268 7.84 10.78 -6.72
N THR A 269 7.04 11.83 -6.60
CA THR A 269 5.82 11.84 -5.78
C THR A 269 4.60 11.90 -6.68
N VAL A 270 3.70 10.94 -6.51
CA VAL A 270 2.41 10.88 -7.22
C VAL A 270 1.29 11.20 -6.23
N VAL A 271 0.39 12.09 -6.64
CA VAL A 271 -0.81 12.45 -5.88
C VAL A 271 -2.05 11.99 -6.66
N GLY A 272 -2.89 11.21 -6.02
CA GLY A 272 -4.08 10.65 -6.67
C GLY A 272 -5.09 10.11 -5.65
N LYS A 273 -6.15 9.49 -6.13
CA LYS A 273 -7.18 8.89 -5.27
C LYS A 273 -6.89 7.44 -4.92
N ASP A 274 -6.26 6.74 -5.83
CA ASP A 274 -5.97 5.32 -5.76
C ASP A 274 -4.53 5.11 -5.30
N GLY A 275 -4.35 4.51 -4.13
CA GLY A 275 -3.04 4.31 -3.51
C GLY A 275 -2.18 3.30 -4.28
N GLY A 276 -2.77 2.19 -4.74
CA GLY A 276 -2.05 1.18 -5.51
C GLY A 276 -1.53 1.74 -6.83
N ILE A 277 -2.41 2.42 -7.59
CA ILE A 277 -2.00 3.08 -8.84
C ILE A 277 -0.92 4.15 -8.59
N CYS A 278 -1.05 4.95 -7.52
CA CYS A 278 -0.04 5.96 -7.20
C CYS A 278 1.33 5.33 -6.87
N ASP A 279 1.35 4.21 -6.15
CA ASP A 279 2.57 3.48 -5.79
C ASP A 279 3.26 2.90 -7.05
N ALA A 280 2.49 2.20 -7.87
CA ALA A 280 2.98 1.67 -9.14
C ALA A 280 3.52 2.78 -10.07
N LEU A 281 2.81 3.92 -10.16
CA LEU A 281 3.24 5.05 -10.99
C LEU A 281 4.48 5.74 -10.44
N SER A 282 4.62 5.92 -9.12
CA SER A 282 5.81 6.57 -8.56
C SER A 282 7.09 5.79 -8.89
N THR A 283 7.03 4.46 -8.80
CA THR A 283 8.13 3.55 -9.19
C THR A 283 8.38 3.58 -10.70
N SER A 284 7.32 3.45 -11.51
CA SER A 284 7.45 3.44 -12.97
C SER A 284 8.04 4.73 -13.50
N LEU A 285 7.54 5.88 -13.03
CA LEU A 285 8.02 7.20 -13.47
C LEU A 285 9.47 7.46 -13.02
N PHE A 286 9.86 6.91 -11.84
CA PHE A 286 11.25 6.95 -11.41
C PHE A 286 12.16 6.20 -12.40
N VAL A 287 11.73 5.04 -12.89
CA VAL A 287 12.47 4.24 -13.89
C VAL A 287 12.48 4.94 -15.26
N MET A 288 11.33 5.45 -15.70
CA MET A 288 11.18 6.10 -17.02
C MET A 288 11.97 7.40 -17.16
N GLY A 289 12.06 8.20 -16.07
CA GLY A 289 12.64 9.54 -16.13
C GLY A 289 11.71 10.57 -16.77
N LEU A 290 12.25 11.77 -17.03
CA LEU A 290 11.46 12.91 -17.52
C LEU A 290 11.22 12.91 -19.05
N GLU A 291 11.96 12.12 -19.81
CA GLU A 291 11.92 12.17 -21.29
C GLU A 291 10.97 11.14 -21.91
N LYS A 292 10.48 10.19 -21.13
CA LYS A 292 9.49 9.17 -21.50
C LYS A 292 8.16 9.45 -20.82
#